data_72fcffdd133b70176db6988089fdf6d8
#
_entry.id   72fcffdd133b70176db6988089fdf6d8
#
_cell.length_a   1.000
_cell.length_b   1.000
_cell.length_c   1.000
_cell.angle_alpha   90.00
_cell.angle_beta   90.00
_cell.angle_gamma   90.00
#
_symmetry.space_group_name_H-M   'P 1'
#
loop_
_entity.id
_entity.type
_entity.pdbx_description
1 polymer ?
#
loop_
_entity_poly.entity_id
_entity_poly.type
_entity_poly.pdbx_seq_one_letter_code
_entity_poly.pdbx_strand_id
1 'polypeptide(L)'
;VRIIYDGGNANSGLALLNPTINMLPSPTTPPGYYSIMHNKFVVIDAKSSDANNPIVISGSTNFTNAQLNHDANNLLIVQDKSLAIGYTMEFEEMWGSNVLQPNPANSKFGPDKKDNTPHEYNIGGNRVESYFSPSDNVNNQIMTTVESADQQMQFALLVFTRFDVAYVAEDRILNHGVDAYGIVDDTGSGGGQAYSILNAVMGSKLMLYNHSTQTGLLDHKYLI
;
A
#
# COMPACT_ATOMS: atom_id res chain seq x y z
N VAL A 1 13.33 17.82 6.50
CA VAL A 1 12.43 16.67 6.65
C VAL A 1 11.00 17.17 6.79
N ARG A 2 10.04 16.47 6.19
CA ARG A 2 8.59 16.71 6.28
C ARG A 2 7.94 15.37 6.64
N ILE A 3 6.94 15.38 7.52
CA ILE A 3 6.26 14.16 7.94
C ILE A 3 4.76 14.36 7.87
N ILE A 4 4.05 13.44 7.20
CA ILE A 4 2.61 13.29 7.27
C ILE A 4 2.32 12.01 8.06
N TYR A 5 1.36 12.07 8.97
CA TYR A 5 0.96 10.92 9.77
C TYR A 5 -0.56 10.85 9.94
N ASP A 6 -1.07 9.68 10.27
CA ASP A 6 -2.50 9.52 10.55
C ASP A 6 -2.87 10.22 11.87
N GLY A 7 -3.68 11.27 11.77
CA GLY A 7 -4.12 12.05 12.92
C GLY A 7 -5.10 11.32 13.84
N GLY A 8 -5.72 10.24 13.35
CA GLY A 8 -6.67 9.41 14.13
C GLY A 8 -5.99 8.43 15.09
N ASN A 9 -4.68 8.16 14.89
CA ASN A 9 -3.94 7.21 15.70
C ASN A 9 -2.85 7.90 16.52
N ALA A 10 -2.87 7.69 17.84
CA ALA A 10 -1.84 8.20 18.73
C ALA A 10 -0.48 7.55 18.40
N ASN A 11 0.54 8.36 18.22
CA ASN A 11 1.89 7.89 17.96
C ASN A 11 2.89 8.62 18.86
N SER A 12 3.24 7.98 20.00
CA SER A 12 4.19 8.53 20.98
C SER A 12 5.59 8.73 20.41
N GLY A 13 5.98 7.96 19.37
CA GLY A 13 7.28 8.10 18.72
C GLY A 13 7.48 9.46 18.04
N LEU A 14 6.41 10.08 17.55
CA LEU A 14 6.50 11.43 16.96
C LEU A 14 6.91 12.50 17.96
N ALA A 15 6.52 12.34 19.23
CA ALA A 15 6.91 13.27 20.30
C ALA A 15 8.41 13.24 20.64
N LEU A 16 9.12 12.20 20.21
CA LEU A 16 10.57 12.05 20.40
C LEU A 16 11.39 12.70 19.27
N LEU A 17 10.73 13.12 18.20
CA LEU A 17 11.40 13.78 17.08
C LEU A 17 11.80 15.22 17.44
N ASN A 18 12.81 15.71 16.72
CA ASN A 18 13.22 17.10 16.89
C ASN A 18 12.04 18.04 16.58
N PRO A 19 11.67 18.97 17.48
CA PRO A 19 10.50 19.85 17.34
C PRO A 19 10.59 20.82 16.14
N THR A 20 11.75 20.94 15.52
CA THR A 20 11.91 21.74 14.29
C THR A 20 11.45 21.01 13.02
N ILE A 21 11.12 19.72 13.11
CA ILE A 21 10.58 18.94 11.98
C ILE A 21 9.12 19.35 11.75
N ASN A 22 8.82 19.76 10.53
CA ASN A 22 7.45 20.08 10.16
C ASN A 22 6.64 18.80 9.99
N MET A 23 5.52 18.71 10.69
CA MET A 23 4.61 17.58 10.68
C MET A 23 3.17 18.02 10.38
N LEU A 24 2.44 17.18 9.68
CA LEU A 24 1.03 17.37 9.36
C LEU A 24 0.24 16.10 9.72
N PRO A 25 -0.69 16.16 10.68
CA PRO A 25 -1.66 15.10 10.89
C PRO A 25 -2.68 15.08 9.75
N SER A 26 -3.09 13.89 9.30
CA SER A 26 -4.27 13.80 8.45
C SER A 26 -5.53 14.23 9.22
N PRO A 27 -6.56 14.76 8.54
CA PRO A 27 -7.82 15.12 9.20
C PRO A 27 -8.47 13.91 9.90
N THR A 28 -9.01 14.16 11.11
CA THR A 28 -9.71 13.14 11.91
C THR A 28 -11.24 13.22 11.76
N THR A 29 -11.73 14.35 11.23
CA THR A 29 -13.13 14.59 10.92
C THR A 29 -13.20 14.96 9.44
N PRO A 30 -13.55 14.02 8.57
CA PRO A 30 -13.56 14.30 7.16
C PRO A 30 -14.71 15.21 6.74
N PRO A 31 -14.45 16.16 5.84
CA PRO A 31 -15.41 16.46 4.80
C PRO A 31 -15.32 15.32 3.79
N GLY A 32 -16.26 14.40 3.77
CA GLY A 32 -16.17 13.19 2.96
C GLY A 32 -15.80 11.95 3.78
N TYR A 33 -15.79 10.84 3.13
CA TYR A 33 -15.66 9.53 3.79
C TYR A 33 -14.28 8.93 3.58
N TYR A 34 -13.38 9.12 4.53
CA TYR A 34 -12.20 8.27 4.71
C TYR A 34 -11.94 8.08 6.20
N SER A 35 -11.49 6.91 6.59
CA SER A 35 -11.33 6.56 8.00
C SER A 35 -9.87 6.59 8.47
N ILE A 36 -8.91 6.47 7.56
CA ILE A 36 -7.50 6.36 7.89
C ILE A 36 -6.62 6.83 6.72
N MET A 37 -5.54 7.55 7.03
CA MET A 37 -4.44 7.79 6.09
C MET A 37 -3.48 6.60 6.18
N HIS A 38 -3.53 5.72 5.18
CA HIS A 38 -2.86 4.42 5.24
C HIS A 38 -1.57 4.33 4.40
N ASN A 39 -1.11 5.42 3.80
CA ASN A 39 0.15 5.46 3.07
C ASN A 39 1.35 5.15 3.96
N LYS A 40 2.25 4.32 3.46
CA LYS A 40 3.48 3.92 4.12
C LYS A 40 4.61 4.04 3.13
N PHE A 41 5.17 5.25 3.00
CA PHE A 41 6.31 5.47 2.14
C PHE A 41 7.26 6.53 2.69
N VAL A 42 8.50 6.45 2.28
CA VAL A 42 9.54 7.45 2.49
C VAL A 42 10.16 7.80 1.15
N VAL A 43 10.33 9.07 0.89
CA VAL A 43 11.07 9.57 -0.28
C VAL A 43 12.33 10.25 0.19
N ILE A 44 13.46 9.83 -0.35
CA ILE A 44 14.79 10.37 -0.02
C ILE A 44 15.33 11.06 -1.27
N ASP A 45 15.84 12.28 -1.09
CA ASP A 45 16.62 13.03 -2.08
C ASP A 45 15.99 13.20 -3.48
N ALA A 46 14.65 13.25 -3.58
CA ALA A 46 13.95 13.42 -4.86
C ALA A 46 14.39 14.66 -5.66
N LYS A 47 14.90 15.71 -4.97
CA LYS A 47 15.41 16.94 -5.57
C LYS A 47 16.91 16.91 -5.88
N SER A 48 17.59 15.76 -5.68
CA SER A 48 19.02 15.64 -6.01
C SER A 48 19.28 15.90 -7.50
N SER A 49 20.38 16.56 -7.79
CA SER A 49 20.89 16.68 -9.16
C SER A 49 21.47 15.38 -9.69
N ASP A 50 21.97 14.50 -8.80
CA ASP A 50 22.40 13.15 -9.14
C ASP A 50 21.19 12.24 -9.22
N ALA A 51 20.95 11.66 -10.39
CA ALA A 51 19.81 10.75 -10.63
C ALA A 51 19.90 9.43 -9.86
N ASN A 52 21.05 9.09 -9.33
CA ASN A 52 21.29 7.86 -8.57
C ASN A 52 21.03 8.02 -7.05
N ASN A 53 20.78 9.25 -6.56
CA ASN A 53 20.51 9.45 -5.14
C ASN A 53 19.05 9.22 -4.73
N PRO A 54 18.03 9.52 -5.56
CA PRO A 54 16.64 9.40 -5.14
C PRO A 54 16.23 7.96 -4.84
N ILE A 55 15.61 7.77 -3.66
CA ILE A 55 15.11 6.47 -3.20
C ILE A 55 13.66 6.60 -2.76
N VAL A 56 12.85 5.62 -3.12
CA VAL A 56 11.52 5.38 -2.57
C VAL A 56 11.54 4.12 -1.72
N ILE A 57 11.01 4.21 -0.52
CA ILE A 57 10.75 3.08 0.36
C ILE A 57 9.23 2.98 0.52
N SER A 58 8.64 1.82 0.23
CA SER A 58 7.21 1.58 0.40
C SER A 58 6.94 0.11 0.73
N GLY A 59 5.73 -0.21 1.17
CA GLY A 59 5.33 -1.58 1.50
C GLY A 59 4.18 -1.64 2.49
N SER A 60 4.01 -2.79 3.14
CA SER A 60 2.96 -2.98 4.14
C SER A 60 3.34 -2.49 5.54
N THR A 61 4.63 -2.31 5.82
CA THR A 61 5.18 -2.07 7.15
C THR A 61 4.83 -0.68 7.70
N ASN A 62 4.11 -0.60 8.81
CA ASN A 62 4.04 0.61 9.62
C ASN A 62 5.32 0.76 10.44
N PHE A 63 5.74 2.01 10.72
CA PHE A 63 6.91 2.29 11.55
C PHE A 63 6.55 2.18 13.05
N THR A 64 6.09 1.01 13.47
CA THR A 64 5.73 0.69 14.85
C THR A 64 6.53 -0.50 15.35
N ASN A 65 6.68 -0.64 16.68
CA ASN A 65 7.45 -1.75 17.25
C ASN A 65 6.90 -3.12 16.88
N ALA A 66 5.57 -3.28 16.89
CA ALA A 66 4.92 -4.54 16.52
C ALA A 66 5.23 -4.91 15.06
N GLN A 67 5.02 -3.99 14.14
CA GLN A 67 5.20 -4.23 12.70
C GLN A 67 6.66 -4.46 12.29
N LEU A 68 7.60 -3.87 13.03
CA LEU A 68 9.03 -4.03 12.73
C LEU A 68 9.63 -5.30 13.35
N ASN A 69 9.03 -5.84 14.43
CA ASN A 69 9.67 -6.90 15.21
C ASN A 69 8.82 -8.18 15.37
N HIS A 70 7.52 -8.13 15.07
CA HIS A 70 6.60 -9.24 15.33
C HIS A 70 5.76 -9.62 14.11
N ASP A 71 5.22 -8.64 13.39
CA ASP A 71 4.31 -8.89 12.29
C ASP A 71 5.07 -9.21 10.99
N ALA A 72 4.54 -10.14 10.21
CA ALA A 72 5.11 -10.47 8.89
C ALA A 72 4.70 -9.41 7.87
N ASN A 73 5.66 -8.60 7.44
CA ASN A 73 5.50 -7.48 6.52
C ASN A 73 6.44 -7.58 5.32
N ASN A 74 6.17 -6.76 4.31
CA ASN A 74 7.08 -6.55 3.19
C ASN A 74 7.48 -5.08 3.03
N LEU A 75 8.69 -4.87 2.57
CA LEU A 75 9.24 -3.56 2.26
C LEU A 75 9.92 -3.62 0.89
N LEU A 76 9.65 -2.62 0.06
CA LEU A 76 10.28 -2.41 -1.23
C LEU A 76 11.13 -1.15 -1.17
N ILE A 77 12.37 -1.23 -1.63
CA ILE A 77 13.30 -0.09 -1.75
C ILE A 77 13.66 0.04 -3.22
N VAL A 78 13.33 1.16 -3.82
CA VAL A 78 13.58 1.44 -5.24
C VAL A 78 14.42 2.69 -5.37
N GLN A 79 15.57 2.57 -6.02
CA GLN A 79 16.43 3.70 -6.38
C GLN A 79 16.08 4.16 -7.79
N ASP A 80 15.24 5.16 -7.90
CA ASP A 80 14.84 5.75 -9.17
C ASP A 80 14.32 7.19 -8.97
N LYS A 81 14.81 8.10 -9.80
CA LYS A 81 14.45 9.53 -9.71
C LYS A 81 13.03 9.82 -10.17
N SER A 82 12.57 9.15 -11.23
CA SER A 82 11.22 9.40 -11.78
C SER A 82 10.14 8.92 -10.82
N LEU A 83 10.34 7.74 -10.23
CA LEU A 83 9.46 7.21 -9.19
C LEU A 83 9.45 8.11 -7.94
N ALA A 84 10.62 8.57 -7.49
CA ALA A 84 10.73 9.48 -6.34
C ALA A 84 10.03 10.82 -6.58
N ILE A 85 10.02 11.34 -7.81
CA ILE A 85 9.25 12.52 -8.18
C ILE A 85 7.75 12.23 -8.10
N GLY A 86 7.25 11.10 -8.63
CA GLY A 86 5.84 10.70 -8.53
C GLY A 86 5.35 10.59 -7.08
N TYR A 87 6.12 9.92 -6.22
CA TYR A 87 5.82 9.83 -4.79
C TYR A 87 5.91 11.19 -4.07
N THR A 88 6.77 12.09 -4.55
CA THR A 88 6.83 13.46 -4.02
C THR A 88 5.57 14.25 -4.40
N MET A 89 5.02 14.07 -5.60
CA MET A 89 3.76 14.70 -6.01
C MET A 89 2.60 14.24 -5.12
N GLU A 90 2.47 12.94 -4.86
CA GLU A 90 1.50 12.39 -3.90
C GLU A 90 1.67 12.99 -2.51
N PHE A 91 2.92 13.07 -2.02
CA PHE A 91 3.21 13.68 -0.73
C PHE A 91 2.80 15.16 -0.70
N GLU A 92 3.14 15.94 -1.74
CA GLU A 92 2.89 17.38 -1.81
C GLU A 92 1.40 17.70 -1.96
N GLU A 93 0.60 16.82 -2.57
CA GLU A 93 -0.86 16.93 -2.58
C GLU A 93 -1.42 16.83 -1.16
N MET A 94 -1.01 15.84 -0.39
CA MET A 94 -1.40 15.71 1.02
C MET A 94 -0.82 16.83 1.89
N TRP A 95 0.41 17.27 1.62
CA TRP A 95 1.08 18.36 2.35
C TRP A 95 0.45 19.73 2.09
N GLY A 96 -0.19 19.90 0.94
CA GLY A 96 -0.82 21.14 0.49
C GLY A 96 0.15 22.21 -0.01
N SER A 97 1.44 21.90 -0.13
CA SER A 97 2.48 22.78 -0.64
C SER A 97 3.71 22.01 -1.13
N ASN A 98 4.57 22.69 -1.91
CA ASN A 98 5.86 22.16 -2.36
C ASN A 98 7.06 22.72 -1.55
N VAL A 99 6.77 23.38 -0.42
CA VAL A 99 7.78 23.95 0.48
C VAL A 99 7.86 23.19 1.79
N LEU A 100 8.74 23.63 2.69
CA LEU A 100 8.99 22.94 3.95
C LEU A 100 7.78 22.97 4.89
N GLN A 101 7.01 24.06 4.91
CA GLN A 101 5.82 24.20 5.75
C GLN A 101 4.59 23.60 5.08
N PRO A 102 3.74 22.85 5.84
CA PRO A 102 2.47 22.37 5.31
C PRO A 102 1.49 23.53 5.06
N ASN A 103 0.57 23.32 4.14
CA ASN A 103 -0.59 24.19 3.98
C ASN A 103 -1.88 23.39 4.14
N PRO A 104 -2.41 23.27 5.37
CA PRO A 104 -3.60 22.47 5.65
C PRO A 104 -4.84 22.89 4.84
N ALA A 105 -4.93 24.16 4.45
CA ALA A 105 -6.06 24.66 3.65
C ALA A 105 -6.06 24.09 2.21
N ASN A 106 -4.91 23.71 1.69
CA ASN A 106 -4.76 23.13 0.36
C ASN A 106 -4.52 21.61 0.38
N SER A 107 -4.31 21.02 1.57
CA SER A 107 -4.08 19.59 1.74
C SER A 107 -5.24 18.76 1.22
N LYS A 108 -4.94 17.65 0.51
CA LYS A 108 -5.92 16.72 -0.02
C LYS A 108 -5.69 15.34 0.56
N PHE A 109 -6.73 14.75 1.13
CA PHE A 109 -6.72 13.41 1.69
C PHE A 109 -7.94 12.63 1.23
N GLY A 110 -7.83 11.31 1.19
CA GLY A 110 -8.94 10.44 0.83
C GLY A 110 -9.62 10.83 -0.48
N PRO A 111 -10.96 10.99 -0.52
CA PRO A 111 -11.71 11.32 -1.74
C PRO A 111 -11.39 12.68 -2.36
N ASP A 112 -10.74 13.58 -1.62
CA ASP A 112 -10.36 14.91 -2.14
C ASP A 112 -9.09 14.88 -2.99
N LYS A 113 -8.36 13.77 -2.98
CA LYS A 113 -7.19 13.54 -3.83
C LYS A 113 -7.59 13.44 -5.29
N LYS A 114 -6.62 13.67 -6.16
CA LYS A 114 -6.78 13.59 -7.62
C LYS A 114 -5.79 12.58 -8.20
N ASP A 115 -6.18 11.98 -9.28
CA ASP A 115 -5.28 11.26 -10.17
C ASP A 115 -4.38 12.28 -10.90
N ASN A 116 -3.22 12.56 -10.33
CA ASN A 116 -2.31 13.61 -10.80
C ASN A 116 -0.84 13.18 -10.83
N THR A 117 -0.56 11.90 -10.54
CA THR A 117 0.79 11.33 -10.59
C THR A 117 1.00 10.52 -11.87
N PRO A 118 2.23 10.44 -12.41
CA PRO A 118 2.53 9.47 -13.45
C PRO A 118 2.31 8.04 -12.93
N HIS A 119 1.79 7.15 -13.80
CA HIS A 119 1.55 5.77 -13.40
C HIS A 119 2.60 4.80 -13.94
N GLU A 120 3.25 5.09 -15.06
CA GLU A 120 4.20 4.18 -15.70
C GLU A 120 5.63 4.71 -15.58
N TYR A 121 6.52 3.84 -15.17
CA TYR A 121 7.95 4.10 -15.00
C TYR A 121 8.76 3.01 -15.67
N ASN A 122 9.92 3.38 -16.25
CA ASN A 122 10.91 2.42 -16.71
C ASN A 122 12.08 2.41 -15.72
N ILE A 123 12.17 1.38 -14.91
CA ILE A 123 13.18 1.24 -13.87
C ILE A 123 14.08 0.06 -14.19
N GLY A 124 15.34 0.35 -14.55
CA GLY A 124 16.29 -0.69 -14.93
C GLY A 124 15.87 -1.53 -16.14
N GLY A 125 15.08 -0.95 -17.06
CA GLY A 125 14.55 -1.64 -18.24
C GLY A 125 13.23 -2.39 -17.98
N ASN A 126 12.72 -2.37 -16.76
CA ASN A 126 11.44 -3.00 -16.41
C ASN A 126 10.33 -1.96 -16.30
N ARG A 127 9.11 -2.34 -16.74
CA ARG A 127 7.91 -1.56 -16.50
C ARG A 127 7.53 -1.67 -15.02
N VAL A 128 7.39 -0.53 -14.37
CA VAL A 128 6.88 -0.40 -13.00
C VAL A 128 5.69 0.54 -13.03
N GLU A 129 4.61 0.18 -12.34
CA GLU A 129 3.43 1.02 -12.22
C GLU A 129 3.18 1.39 -10.77
N SER A 130 2.67 2.60 -10.53
CA SER A 130 2.35 3.11 -9.21
C SER A 130 1.01 3.85 -9.23
N TYR A 131 0.14 3.50 -8.30
CA TYR A 131 -1.21 4.05 -8.16
C TYR A 131 -1.51 4.34 -6.70
N PHE A 132 -2.15 5.47 -6.43
CA PHE A 132 -2.52 5.90 -5.08
C PHE A 132 -4.04 5.89 -4.89
N SER A 133 -4.53 5.13 -3.93
CA SER A 133 -5.96 5.13 -3.61
C SER A 133 -6.35 6.38 -2.79
N PRO A 134 -7.62 6.81 -2.90
CA PRO A 134 -8.68 6.28 -3.75
C PRO A 134 -8.73 6.89 -5.17
N SER A 135 -7.87 7.86 -5.50
CA SER A 135 -7.95 8.66 -6.72
C SER A 135 -7.66 7.89 -8.01
N ASP A 136 -6.70 6.96 -7.99
CA ASP A 136 -6.09 6.40 -9.20
C ASP A 136 -6.72 5.08 -9.64
N ASN A 137 -7.97 4.82 -9.26
CA ASN A 137 -8.71 3.62 -9.65
C ASN A 137 -7.96 2.29 -9.38
N VAL A 138 -7.27 2.23 -8.24
CA VAL A 138 -6.36 1.14 -7.83
C VAL A 138 -7.00 -0.25 -7.95
N ASN A 139 -8.29 -0.38 -7.61
CA ASN A 139 -8.97 -1.68 -7.67
C ASN A 139 -9.01 -2.25 -9.09
N ASN A 140 -9.28 -1.42 -10.09
CA ASN A 140 -9.28 -1.88 -11.50
C ASN A 140 -7.87 -2.24 -11.96
N GLN A 141 -6.84 -1.54 -11.50
CA GLN A 141 -5.46 -1.88 -11.84
C GLN A 141 -5.06 -3.24 -11.24
N ILE A 142 -5.48 -3.51 -10.00
CA ILE A 142 -5.30 -4.83 -9.39
C ILE A 142 -6.03 -5.91 -10.21
N MET A 143 -7.30 -5.68 -10.59
CA MET A 143 -8.06 -6.65 -11.40
C MET A 143 -7.38 -6.91 -12.74
N THR A 144 -6.96 -5.87 -13.46
CA THR A 144 -6.24 -6.00 -14.75
C THR A 144 -4.95 -6.80 -14.60
N THR A 145 -4.20 -6.56 -13.49
CA THR A 145 -2.98 -7.31 -13.21
C THR A 145 -3.29 -8.77 -12.90
N VAL A 146 -4.29 -9.07 -12.09
CA VAL A 146 -4.72 -10.45 -11.80
C VAL A 146 -5.23 -11.14 -13.07
N GLU A 147 -5.97 -10.43 -13.93
CA GLU A 147 -6.46 -10.95 -15.22
C GLU A 147 -5.33 -11.30 -16.19
N SER A 148 -4.16 -10.68 -16.06
CA SER A 148 -2.99 -11.00 -16.90
C SER A 148 -2.27 -12.29 -16.52
N ALA A 149 -2.59 -12.91 -15.37
CA ALA A 149 -1.98 -14.16 -14.95
C ALA A 149 -2.33 -15.28 -15.95
N ASP A 150 -1.32 -16.00 -16.47
CA ASP A 150 -1.51 -17.07 -17.48
C ASP A 150 -0.90 -18.42 -17.07
N GLN A 151 -0.07 -18.46 -16.05
CA GLN A 151 0.59 -19.68 -15.56
C GLN A 151 0.45 -19.88 -14.07
N GLN A 152 0.87 -18.89 -13.27
CA GLN A 152 0.93 -19.01 -11.82
C GLN A 152 0.56 -17.69 -11.15
N MET A 153 -0.03 -17.80 -9.97
CA MET A 153 -0.34 -16.68 -9.10
C MET A 153 -0.05 -17.04 -7.65
N GLN A 154 0.68 -16.19 -6.93
CA GLN A 154 0.97 -16.37 -5.51
C GLN A 154 0.64 -15.10 -4.75
N PHE A 155 0.03 -15.22 -3.57
CA PHE A 155 -0.27 -14.04 -2.76
C PHE A 155 -0.14 -14.30 -1.25
N ALA A 156 0.21 -13.23 -0.54
CA ALA A 156 0.15 -13.17 0.92
C ALA A 156 -0.53 -11.87 1.34
N LEU A 157 -1.63 -11.99 2.10
CA LEU A 157 -2.50 -10.86 2.42
C LEU A 157 -2.96 -10.94 3.88
N LEU A 158 -3.12 -9.76 4.52
CA LEU A 158 -3.78 -9.69 5.82
C LEU A 158 -5.25 -10.13 5.72
N VAL A 159 -5.98 -9.57 4.77
CA VAL A 159 -7.39 -9.92 4.49
C VAL A 159 -7.69 -9.82 3.01
N PHE A 160 -8.65 -10.62 2.55
CA PHE A 160 -9.16 -10.53 1.19
C PHE A 160 -10.66 -10.24 1.21
N THR A 161 -11.02 -8.98 0.95
CA THR A 161 -12.39 -8.48 1.10
C THR A 161 -13.08 -8.11 -0.21
N ARG A 162 -12.30 -7.98 -1.32
CA ARG A 162 -12.82 -7.55 -2.62
C ARG A 162 -13.32 -8.74 -3.44
N PHE A 163 -14.65 -8.83 -3.57
CA PHE A 163 -15.31 -9.89 -4.36
C PHE A 163 -14.96 -9.84 -5.84
N ASP A 164 -14.90 -8.64 -6.42
CA ASP A 164 -14.56 -8.45 -7.83
C ASP A 164 -13.15 -8.96 -8.17
N VAL A 165 -12.14 -8.67 -7.35
CA VAL A 165 -10.79 -9.23 -7.50
C VAL A 165 -10.79 -10.75 -7.32
N ALA A 166 -11.56 -11.27 -6.34
CA ALA A 166 -11.66 -12.71 -6.11
C ALA A 166 -12.29 -13.44 -7.30
N TYR A 167 -13.33 -12.88 -7.93
CA TYR A 167 -13.95 -13.49 -9.10
C TYR A 167 -13.03 -13.48 -10.33
N VAL A 168 -12.23 -12.44 -10.53
CA VAL A 168 -11.20 -12.45 -11.59
C VAL A 168 -10.17 -13.54 -11.33
N ALA A 169 -9.68 -13.68 -10.09
CA ALA A 169 -8.75 -14.75 -9.74
C ALA A 169 -9.37 -16.14 -9.87
N GLU A 170 -10.62 -16.33 -9.45
CA GLU A 170 -11.39 -17.57 -9.64
C GLU A 170 -11.49 -17.94 -11.13
N ASP A 171 -11.84 -16.99 -12.00
CA ASP A 171 -11.92 -17.20 -13.44
C ASP A 171 -10.57 -17.64 -14.03
N ARG A 172 -9.47 -16.99 -13.63
CA ARG A 172 -8.12 -17.38 -14.07
C ARG A 172 -7.75 -18.81 -13.66
N ILE A 173 -8.14 -19.23 -12.45
CA ILE A 173 -7.89 -20.58 -11.93
C ILE A 173 -8.75 -21.61 -12.70
N LEU A 174 -10.07 -21.37 -12.82
CA LEU A 174 -11.00 -22.37 -13.35
C LEU A 174 -10.96 -22.47 -14.88
N ASN A 175 -10.87 -21.34 -15.57
CA ASN A 175 -11.07 -21.28 -17.03
C ASN A 175 -9.76 -21.11 -17.81
N HIS A 176 -8.68 -20.69 -17.16
CA HIS A 176 -7.39 -20.43 -17.81
C HIS A 176 -6.25 -21.31 -17.28
N GLY A 177 -6.52 -22.15 -16.27
CA GLY A 177 -5.56 -23.13 -15.78
C GLY A 177 -4.42 -22.53 -14.95
N VAL A 178 -4.60 -21.32 -14.41
CA VAL A 178 -3.60 -20.67 -13.55
C VAL A 178 -3.43 -21.46 -12.24
N ASP A 179 -2.20 -21.80 -11.91
CA ASP A 179 -1.86 -22.51 -10.68
C ASP A 179 -1.67 -21.49 -9.54
N ALA A 180 -2.64 -21.43 -8.62
CA ALA A 180 -2.67 -20.41 -7.57
C ALA A 180 -2.35 -20.96 -6.19
N TYR A 181 -1.53 -20.22 -5.43
CA TYR A 181 -1.19 -20.48 -4.03
C TYR A 181 -1.38 -19.20 -3.22
N GLY A 182 -1.96 -19.32 -2.05
CA GLY A 182 -2.22 -18.16 -1.21
C GLY A 182 -2.10 -18.43 0.28
N ILE A 183 -1.78 -17.38 1.02
CA ILE A 183 -1.88 -17.37 2.48
C ILE A 183 -2.56 -16.06 2.91
N VAL A 184 -3.55 -16.16 3.77
CA VAL A 184 -4.33 -15.02 4.29
C VAL A 184 -4.42 -15.16 5.80
N ASP A 185 -4.29 -14.05 6.53
CA ASP A 185 -4.47 -14.03 7.99
C ASP A 185 -5.94 -14.30 8.37
N ASP A 186 -6.16 -14.92 9.50
CA ASP A 186 -7.52 -15.20 10.01
C ASP A 186 -8.19 -13.99 10.68
N THR A 187 -7.55 -12.82 10.63
CA THR A 187 -8.12 -11.55 11.07
C THR A 187 -9.43 -11.25 10.34
N GLY A 188 -10.39 -10.68 11.06
CA GLY A 188 -11.63 -10.16 10.45
C GLY A 188 -12.48 -11.22 9.76
N SER A 189 -13.01 -12.20 10.50
CA SER A 189 -13.94 -13.23 9.97
C SER A 189 -13.28 -14.28 9.07
N GLY A 190 -12.08 -14.73 9.44
CA GLY A 190 -11.43 -15.85 8.76
C GLY A 190 -10.90 -15.51 7.37
N GLY A 191 -10.02 -14.55 7.28
CA GLY A 191 -9.33 -14.18 6.04
C GLY A 191 -10.06 -13.14 5.17
N GLY A 192 -11.22 -12.65 5.62
CA GLY A 192 -12.03 -11.67 4.91
C GLY A 192 -13.17 -12.27 4.09
N GLN A 193 -14.07 -11.42 3.64
CA GLN A 193 -15.35 -11.82 3.04
C GLN A 193 -15.18 -12.59 1.72
N ALA A 194 -14.15 -12.29 0.93
CA ALA A 194 -13.91 -12.94 -0.36
C ALA A 194 -13.05 -14.22 -0.25
N TYR A 195 -12.53 -14.54 0.94
CA TYR A 195 -11.74 -15.75 1.18
C TYR A 195 -12.47 -17.03 0.76
N SER A 196 -13.75 -17.14 1.05
CA SER A 196 -14.53 -18.34 0.75
C SER A 196 -14.62 -18.65 -0.76
N ILE A 197 -14.61 -17.62 -1.62
CA ILE A 197 -14.62 -17.79 -3.07
C ILE A 197 -13.34 -18.50 -3.51
N LEU A 198 -12.19 -17.97 -3.11
CA LEU A 198 -10.91 -18.57 -3.47
C LEU A 198 -10.67 -19.92 -2.80
N ASN A 199 -11.11 -20.08 -1.56
CA ASN A 199 -10.97 -21.37 -0.87
C ASN A 199 -11.75 -22.50 -1.55
N ALA A 200 -12.90 -22.18 -2.17
CA ALA A 200 -13.70 -23.15 -2.92
C ALA A 200 -12.95 -23.72 -4.14
N VAL A 201 -12.11 -22.90 -4.80
CA VAL A 201 -11.38 -23.30 -6.02
C VAL A 201 -9.94 -23.72 -5.77
N MET A 202 -9.30 -23.18 -4.73
CA MET A 202 -7.90 -23.45 -4.40
C MET A 202 -7.73 -24.60 -3.40
N GLY A 203 -8.72 -24.83 -2.53
CA GLY A 203 -8.67 -25.88 -1.50
C GLY A 203 -7.42 -25.78 -0.62
N SER A 204 -6.63 -26.84 -0.55
CA SER A 204 -5.40 -26.89 0.26
C SER A 204 -4.27 -25.96 -0.21
N LYS A 205 -4.40 -25.36 -1.36
CA LYS A 205 -3.44 -24.35 -1.87
C LYS A 205 -3.67 -22.96 -1.29
N LEU A 206 -4.79 -22.74 -0.59
CA LEU A 206 -5.07 -21.52 0.16
C LEU A 206 -5.00 -21.79 1.65
N MET A 207 -4.01 -21.21 2.31
CA MET A 207 -3.80 -21.35 3.74
C MET A 207 -4.43 -20.19 4.51
N LEU A 208 -5.12 -20.50 5.61
CA LEU A 208 -5.51 -19.51 6.60
C LEU A 208 -4.47 -19.49 7.72
N TYR A 209 -3.78 -18.35 7.87
CA TYR A 209 -2.77 -18.17 8.90
C TYR A 209 -3.44 -17.80 10.23
N ASN A 210 -3.27 -18.63 11.24
CA ASN A 210 -3.86 -18.41 12.56
C ASN A 210 -2.91 -17.58 13.44
N HIS A 211 -3.05 -16.26 13.44
CA HIS A 211 -2.23 -15.35 14.23
C HIS A 211 -2.40 -15.53 15.76
N SER A 212 -3.48 -16.13 16.24
CA SER A 212 -3.67 -16.39 17.68
C SER A 212 -2.75 -17.51 18.20
N THR A 213 -2.25 -18.36 17.31
CA THR A 213 -1.31 -19.44 17.63
C THR A 213 0.11 -19.16 17.16
N GLN A 214 0.31 -18.09 16.40
CA GLN A 214 1.59 -17.63 15.87
C GLN A 214 1.99 -16.31 16.54
N THR A 215 3.24 -15.89 16.37
CA THR A 215 3.68 -14.59 16.85
C THR A 215 3.45 -13.54 15.78
N GLY A 216 2.51 -12.61 16.02
CA GLY A 216 2.23 -11.48 15.13
C GLY A 216 1.24 -11.78 14.00
N LEU A 217 0.86 -10.75 13.28
CA LEU A 217 -0.04 -10.79 12.12
C LEU A 217 0.72 -11.14 10.84
N LEU A 218 0.04 -11.81 9.90
CA LEU A 218 0.48 -11.88 8.52
C LEU A 218 0.02 -10.61 7.79
N ASP A 219 0.78 -9.53 7.92
CA ASP A 219 0.41 -8.21 7.37
C ASP A 219 1.05 -7.92 6.00
N HIS A 220 1.46 -8.94 5.28
CA HIS A 220 1.87 -8.82 3.90
C HIS A 220 0.74 -8.30 3.01
N LYS A 221 1.10 -7.63 1.92
CA LYS A 221 0.19 -7.15 0.88
C LYS A 221 0.90 -7.26 -0.47
N TYR A 222 0.99 -8.47 -1.00
CA TYR A 222 1.54 -8.69 -2.33
C TYR A 222 0.85 -9.85 -3.05
N LEU A 223 0.92 -9.78 -4.37
CA LEU A 223 0.57 -10.82 -5.31
C LEU A 223 1.68 -10.90 -6.38
N ILE A 224 2.10 -12.11 -6.74
CA ILE A 224 3.16 -12.42 -7.71
C ILE A 224 2.58 -13.32 -8.78
#